data_65f937333917bac25abcc38ea3c05bae
#
_entry.id   65f937333917bac25abcc38ea3c05bae
#
_cell.length_a   1.000
_cell.length_b   1.000
_cell.length_c   1.000
_cell.angle_alpha   90.00
_cell.angle_beta   90.00
_cell.angle_gamma   90.00
#
_symmetry.space_group_name_H-M   'P 1'
#
loop_
_entity.id
_entity.type
_entity.pdbx_description
1 polymer ?
#
loop_
_entity_poly.entity_id
_entity_poly.type
_entity_poly.pdbx_seq_one_letter_code
_entity_poly.pdbx_strand_id
1 'polypeptide(L)'
;MMEEKPLHESLSTAQRVFLTFSLMVGVFMAILDTTIVDIIVPKMMAPLSTDLYGVQWVITAYMTAAATAIMLVEWLETKVGLKKVFIAGLFLFTTSSFFAGNAQSLEWMITARVVQGFGESLIVVSAEAMLFSAYAPEKRGLAMGIYGLGVSFAPALGPTLGGWIAEHIDWRWVFYINIPIGILNFLGAMFFLPDYKPKHTFRLNFVSFFFLSVATVSLLIVLSKGQQLGWFSSELIGYLTFLSIGSFLLFALSELLSKNRLIDYSIFRIKEFVVAFWVYCFVLGFSMYQVFYLLPLYFERLKGLTTFQAGLHILPLALTIGLFSPVAGAISDKKSSLIPLVIASALYLYSVFFILSDFNYYTPALKSAFLLVPLGIGMGFFFAPITNLALKNLGTKTTLGVSLMHYIRFVGGSFGTALATNDLQKFMAESYDRMVEIQNYQRAWSFLEILTEWGGLTEEKAKYYLQSIQSLYALSDSFERTFFNAGYWALLGVIPILYLLYQSKKSLKPSMNERA
;
A
#
# COMPACT_ATOMS: atom_id res chain seq x y z
N MET A 1 -10.20 0.15 43.20
CA MET A 1 -9.55 0.43 41.94
C MET A 1 -10.52 1.29 41.15
N MET A 2 -10.22 2.57 40.94
CA MET A 2 -11.03 3.38 40.03
C MET A 2 -10.92 2.77 38.65
N GLU A 3 -12.04 2.38 38.03
CA GLU A 3 -12.06 2.02 36.62
C GLU A 3 -11.62 3.25 35.80
N GLU A 4 -10.43 3.21 35.23
CA GLU A 4 -10.03 4.23 34.26
C GLU A 4 -11.05 4.24 33.13
N LYS A 5 -11.66 5.40 32.92
CA LYS A 5 -12.66 5.61 31.85
C LYS A 5 -12.05 5.27 30.49
N PRO A 6 -12.83 4.74 29.56
CA PRO A 6 -12.39 4.54 28.20
C PRO A 6 -11.80 5.85 27.61
N LEU A 7 -10.79 5.75 26.73
CA LEU A 7 -10.09 6.92 26.19
C LEU A 7 -11.05 7.98 25.62
N HIS A 8 -12.09 7.55 24.91
CA HIS A 8 -13.07 8.45 24.29
C HIS A 8 -13.92 9.26 25.30
N GLU A 9 -14.06 8.79 26.54
CA GLU A 9 -14.77 9.50 27.62
C GLU A 9 -13.85 10.46 28.39
N SER A 10 -12.54 10.20 28.36
CA SER A 10 -11.55 11.01 29.10
C SER A 10 -11.10 12.25 28.35
N LEU A 11 -11.37 12.34 27.03
CA LEU A 11 -10.89 13.41 26.16
C LEU A 11 -11.90 14.54 26.00
N SER A 12 -11.46 15.79 26.24
CA SER A 12 -12.18 16.96 25.78
C SER A 12 -12.21 17.04 24.25
N THR A 13 -13.13 17.84 23.70
CA THR A 13 -13.22 18.04 22.24
C THR A 13 -11.93 18.60 21.66
N ALA A 14 -11.29 19.57 22.33
CA ALA A 14 -10.02 20.15 21.87
C ALA A 14 -8.88 19.13 21.86
N GLN A 15 -8.77 18.32 22.92
CA GLN A 15 -7.78 17.24 23.00
C GLN A 15 -8.00 16.19 21.90
N ARG A 16 -9.26 15.83 21.61
CA ARG A 16 -9.59 14.87 20.54
C ARG A 16 -9.22 15.41 19.16
N VAL A 17 -9.50 16.69 18.88
CA VAL A 17 -9.11 17.33 17.61
C VAL A 17 -7.60 17.37 17.46
N PHE A 18 -6.88 17.80 18.51
CA PHE A 18 -5.42 17.83 18.49
C PHE A 18 -4.82 16.42 18.29
N LEU A 19 -5.33 15.43 19.04
CA LEU A 19 -4.92 14.03 18.90
C LEU A 19 -5.11 13.56 17.45
N THR A 20 -6.30 13.77 16.90
CA THR A 20 -6.60 13.39 15.50
C THR A 20 -5.63 14.05 14.53
N PHE A 21 -5.41 15.35 14.65
CA PHE A 21 -4.49 16.09 13.79
C PHE A 21 -3.05 15.56 13.89
N SER A 22 -2.52 15.40 15.11
CA SER A 22 -1.15 14.93 15.35
C SER A 22 -0.95 13.51 14.78
N LEU A 23 -1.88 12.59 15.05
CA LEU A 23 -1.82 11.22 14.51
C LEU A 23 -1.86 11.23 13.00
N MET A 24 -2.74 12.03 12.39
CA MET A 24 -2.90 12.13 10.94
C MET A 24 -1.67 12.72 10.26
N VAL A 25 -1.04 13.76 10.84
CA VAL A 25 0.21 14.32 10.31
C VAL A 25 1.33 13.27 10.32
N GLY A 26 1.46 12.49 11.41
CA GLY A 26 2.45 11.42 11.49
C GLY A 26 2.23 10.33 10.45
N VAL A 27 1.00 9.85 10.32
CA VAL A 27 0.63 8.82 9.34
C VAL A 27 0.81 9.30 7.91
N PHE A 28 0.34 10.51 7.61
CA PHE A 28 0.48 11.11 6.28
C PHE A 28 1.95 11.24 5.89
N MET A 29 2.79 11.77 6.79
CA MET A 29 4.24 11.90 6.57
C MET A 29 4.89 10.54 6.29
N ALA A 30 4.58 9.51 7.10
CA ALA A 30 5.17 8.19 6.98
C ALA A 30 4.77 7.49 5.67
N ILE A 31 3.49 7.57 5.28
CA ILE A 31 2.99 6.93 4.06
C ILE A 31 3.38 7.71 2.81
N LEU A 32 3.45 9.04 2.87
CA LEU A 32 3.94 9.84 1.75
C LEU A 32 5.39 9.49 1.40
N ASP A 33 6.24 9.29 2.41
CA ASP A 33 7.65 8.94 2.24
C ASP A 33 7.85 7.64 1.45
N THR A 34 6.98 6.64 1.62
CA THR A 34 7.05 5.40 0.84
C THR A 34 6.98 5.64 -0.67
N THR A 35 6.02 6.44 -1.11
CA THR A 35 5.74 6.62 -2.54
C THR A 35 6.55 7.75 -3.17
N ILE A 36 6.94 8.75 -2.38
CA ILE A 36 7.76 9.86 -2.89
C ILE A 36 9.19 9.40 -3.20
N VAL A 37 9.72 8.45 -2.42
CA VAL A 37 11.07 7.90 -2.64
C VAL A 37 11.14 7.03 -3.89
N ASP A 38 10.09 6.26 -4.21
CA ASP A 38 10.04 5.44 -5.42
C ASP A 38 10.35 6.24 -6.69
N ILE A 39 9.90 7.48 -6.72
CA ILE A 39 10.04 8.40 -7.86
C ILE A 39 11.48 8.91 -8.05
N ILE A 40 12.20 9.11 -6.95
CA ILE A 40 13.54 9.69 -6.98
C ILE A 40 14.66 8.65 -7.10
N VAL A 41 14.32 7.37 -7.08
CA VAL A 41 15.30 6.26 -7.20
C VAL A 41 16.31 6.46 -8.32
N PRO A 42 15.92 6.80 -9.58
CA PRO A 42 16.89 6.99 -10.65
C PRO A 42 17.86 8.15 -10.39
N LYS A 43 17.42 9.19 -9.67
CA LYS A 43 18.26 10.37 -9.35
C LYS A 43 19.25 10.11 -8.22
N MET A 44 19.07 9.04 -7.45
CA MET A 44 19.98 8.64 -6.38
C MET A 44 21.15 7.77 -6.86
N MET A 45 21.08 7.17 -8.06
CA MET A 45 22.09 6.21 -8.53
C MET A 45 23.49 6.81 -8.58
N ALA A 46 23.66 7.92 -9.30
CA ALA A 46 24.97 8.56 -9.46
C ALA A 46 25.53 9.11 -8.12
N PRO A 47 24.75 9.87 -7.32
CA PRO A 47 25.22 10.37 -6.01
C PRO A 47 25.59 9.29 -5.00
N LEU A 48 24.96 8.12 -5.06
CA LEU A 48 25.26 6.99 -4.18
C LEU A 48 26.21 5.96 -4.79
N SER A 49 26.80 6.30 -5.96
CA SER A 49 27.77 5.44 -6.70
C SER A 49 27.24 4.01 -6.90
N THR A 50 25.97 3.89 -7.34
CA THR A 50 25.29 2.61 -7.49
C THR A 50 24.52 2.54 -8.82
N ASP A 51 24.14 1.33 -9.20
CA ASP A 51 23.30 1.07 -10.37
C ASP A 51 21.80 1.01 -9.99
N LEU A 52 20.95 0.76 -10.99
CA LEU A 52 19.50 0.60 -10.80
C LEU A 52 19.19 -0.56 -9.82
N TYR A 53 20.02 -1.56 -9.78
CA TYR A 53 19.82 -2.74 -8.94
C TYR A 53 20.16 -2.49 -7.48
N GLY A 54 21.26 -1.79 -7.25
CA GLY A 54 21.68 -1.40 -5.90
C GLY A 54 20.73 -0.40 -5.27
N VAL A 55 20.31 0.62 -6.04
CA VAL A 55 19.42 1.68 -5.49
C VAL A 55 18.04 1.17 -5.10
N GLN A 56 17.53 0.10 -5.68
CA GLN A 56 16.27 -0.52 -5.28
C GLN A 56 16.28 -1.05 -3.84
N TRP A 57 17.46 -1.33 -3.27
CA TRP A 57 17.57 -1.70 -1.86
C TRP A 57 17.10 -0.60 -0.92
N VAL A 58 17.11 0.65 -1.34
CA VAL A 58 16.58 1.80 -0.58
C VAL A 58 15.09 1.61 -0.26
N ILE A 59 14.32 1.10 -1.23
CA ILE A 59 12.90 0.80 -1.08
C ILE A 59 12.71 -0.52 -0.31
N THR A 60 13.40 -1.58 -0.77
CA THR A 60 13.24 -2.93 -0.21
C THR A 60 13.60 -2.98 1.27
N ALA A 61 14.66 -2.32 1.69
CA ALA A 61 15.08 -2.26 3.09
C ALA A 61 14.05 -1.58 3.98
N TYR A 62 13.48 -0.47 3.52
CA TYR A 62 12.42 0.24 4.23
C TYR A 62 11.17 -0.63 4.40
N MET A 63 10.65 -1.18 3.31
CA MET A 63 9.44 -2.01 3.32
C MET A 63 9.58 -3.27 4.18
N THR A 64 10.74 -3.92 4.10
CA THR A 64 11.06 -5.12 4.91
C THR A 64 11.15 -4.79 6.39
N ALA A 65 11.81 -3.70 6.75
CA ALA A 65 11.91 -3.23 8.13
C ALA A 65 10.53 -2.85 8.68
N ALA A 66 9.72 -2.16 7.88
CA ALA A 66 8.35 -1.80 8.26
C ALA A 66 7.50 -3.04 8.51
N ALA A 67 7.44 -3.98 7.57
CA ALA A 67 6.66 -5.21 7.72
C ALA A 67 7.06 -6.03 8.95
N THR A 68 8.36 -6.05 9.28
CA THR A 68 8.88 -6.78 10.44
C THR A 68 8.50 -6.07 11.75
N ALA A 69 8.68 -4.76 11.82
CA ALA A 69 8.44 -3.97 13.03
C ALA A 69 6.96 -3.92 13.44
N ILE A 70 6.03 -4.04 12.50
CA ILE A 70 4.59 -4.04 12.76
C ILE A 70 4.20 -5.04 13.86
N MET A 71 4.80 -6.23 13.87
CA MET A 71 4.49 -7.29 14.83
C MET A 71 5.00 -6.99 16.26
N LEU A 72 5.90 -6.00 16.42
CA LEU A 72 6.38 -5.58 17.74
C LEU A 72 5.47 -4.56 18.42
N VAL A 73 4.59 -3.89 17.67
CA VAL A 73 3.83 -2.73 18.18
C VAL A 73 2.93 -3.12 19.34
N GLU A 74 2.22 -4.26 19.28
CA GLU A 74 1.37 -4.74 20.38
C GLU A 74 2.18 -4.98 21.66
N TRP A 75 3.35 -5.60 21.53
CA TRP A 75 4.23 -5.81 22.69
C TRP A 75 4.73 -4.50 23.28
N LEU A 76 5.17 -3.56 22.44
CA LEU A 76 5.63 -2.25 22.88
C LEU A 76 4.50 -1.46 23.55
N GLU A 77 3.28 -1.50 23.00
CA GLU A 77 2.11 -0.87 23.59
C GLU A 77 1.86 -1.35 25.02
N THR A 78 1.90 -2.68 25.25
CA THR A 78 1.69 -3.22 26.59
C THR A 78 2.79 -2.85 27.58
N LYS A 79 4.00 -2.55 27.11
CA LYS A 79 5.13 -2.13 27.93
C LYS A 79 5.10 -0.63 28.25
N VAL A 80 4.96 0.20 27.22
CA VAL A 80 5.17 1.64 27.36
C VAL A 80 3.94 2.49 27.04
N GLY A 81 2.89 1.93 26.45
CA GLY A 81 1.67 2.63 26.01
C GLY A 81 1.77 3.22 24.61
N LEU A 82 0.60 3.42 23.96
CA LEU A 82 0.51 3.87 22.56
C LEU A 82 1.15 5.25 22.31
N LYS A 83 0.98 6.20 23.22
CA LYS A 83 1.62 7.53 23.11
C LYS A 83 3.13 7.42 22.95
N LYS A 84 3.79 6.65 23.82
CA LYS A 84 5.25 6.52 23.79
C LYS A 84 5.73 5.77 22.56
N VAL A 85 4.95 4.77 22.09
CA VAL A 85 5.23 4.06 20.84
C VAL A 85 5.16 5.02 19.65
N PHE A 86 4.11 5.85 19.56
CA PHE A 86 3.96 6.85 18.50
C PHE A 86 5.10 7.88 18.52
N ILE A 87 5.45 8.41 19.69
CA ILE A 87 6.55 9.38 19.86
C ILE A 87 7.89 8.75 19.48
N ALA A 88 8.16 7.50 19.88
CA ALA A 88 9.35 6.78 19.47
C ALA A 88 9.40 6.56 17.95
N GLY A 89 8.26 6.25 17.32
CA GLY A 89 8.13 6.17 15.88
C GLY A 89 8.47 7.49 15.18
N LEU A 90 7.89 8.63 15.65
CA LEU A 90 8.21 9.95 15.13
C LEU A 90 9.69 10.31 15.27
N PHE A 91 10.29 9.99 16.42
CA PHE A 91 11.71 10.23 16.65
C PHE A 91 12.59 9.44 15.70
N LEU A 92 12.36 8.12 15.58
CA LEU A 92 13.12 7.26 14.69
C LEU A 92 12.95 7.70 13.23
N PHE A 93 11.71 7.96 12.80
CA PHE A 93 11.41 8.36 11.43
C PHE A 93 12.05 9.71 11.06
N THR A 94 11.93 10.71 11.92
CA THR A 94 12.47 12.05 11.68
C THR A 94 14.00 12.06 11.68
N THR A 95 14.60 11.36 12.65
CA THR A 95 16.07 11.27 12.76
C THR A 95 16.65 10.50 11.57
N SER A 96 16.05 9.38 11.18
CA SER A 96 16.51 8.62 10.01
C SER A 96 16.28 9.36 8.70
N SER A 97 15.23 10.20 8.58
CA SER A 97 15.06 11.11 7.43
C SER A 97 16.21 12.09 7.30
N PHE A 98 16.70 12.66 8.41
CA PHE A 98 17.91 13.50 8.40
C PHE A 98 19.13 12.72 7.90
N PHE A 99 19.36 11.51 8.40
CA PHE A 99 20.49 10.70 7.96
C PHE A 99 20.33 10.25 6.50
N ALA A 100 19.15 9.92 6.02
CA ALA A 100 18.90 9.56 4.63
C ALA A 100 19.18 10.73 3.67
N GLY A 101 18.74 11.96 4.02
CA GLY A 101 19.02 13.15 3.22
C GLY A 101 20.51 13.50 3.16
N ASN A 102 21.31 13.11 4.17
CA ASN A 102 22.76 13.32 4.21
C ASN A 102 23.58 12.11 3.73
N ALA A 103 22.93 11.04 3.22
CA ALA A 103 23.64 9.85 2.81
C ALA A 103 24.62 10.10 1.67
N GLN A 104 25.85 9.58 1.83
CA GLN A 104 26.95 9.67 0.86
C GLN A 104 27.29 8.32 0.23
N SER A 105 26.76 7.23 0.78
CA SER A 105 26.91 5.87 0.24
C SER A 105 25.59 5.12 0.27
N LEU A 106 25.50 4.06 -0.54
CA LEU A 106 24.32 3.19 -0.58
C LEU A 106 24.06 2.51 0.78
N GLU A 107 25.11 2.03 1.45
CA GLU A 107 25.02 1.34 2.74
C GLU A 107 24.48 2.27 3.84
N TRP A 108 24.94 3.52 3.85
CA TRP A 108 24.40 4.55 4.75
C TRP A 108 22.91 4.78 4.48
N MET A 109 22.55 4.98 3.22
CA MET A 109 21.15 5.15 2.81
C MET A 109 20.29 3.96 3.24
N ILE A 110 20.73 2.71 2.96
CA ILE A 110 20.01 1.50 3.36
C ILE A 110 19.82 1.43 4.87
N THR A 111 20.87 1.74 5.64
CA THR A 111 20.79 1.73 7.12
C THR A 111 19.78 2.76 7.62
N ALA A 112 19.79 3.97 7.08
CA ALA A 112 18.82 5.00 7.42
C ALA A 112 17.39 4.55 7.07
N ARG A 113 17.18 3.92 5.92
CA ARG A 113 15.89 3.40 5.47
C ARG A 113 15.35 2.27 6.34
N VAL A 114 16.22 1.38 6.84
CA VAL A 114 15.82 0.35 7.82
C VAL A 114 15.26 1.01 9.08
N VAL A 115 15.98 1.98 9.66
CA VAL A 115 15.52 2.68 10.87
C VAL A 115 14.23 3.45 10.62
N GLN A 116 14.11 4.07 9.44
CA GLN A 116 12.92 4.82 9.04
C GLN A 116 11.70 3.92 8.89
N GLY A 117 11.85 2.71 8.31
CA GLY A 117 10.77 1.73 8.20
C GLY A 117 10.28 1.22 9.56
N PHE A 118 11.21 1.02 10.53
CA PHE A 118 10.80 0.76 11.92
C PHE A 118 9.95 1.92 12.48
N GLY A 119 10.38 3.17 12.26
CA GLY A 119 9.65 4.35 12.68
C GLY A 119 8.24 4.42 12.08
N GLU A 120 8.09 4.14 10.78
CA GLU A 120 6.79 4.09 10.09
C GLU A 120 5.81 3.15 10.78
N SER A 121 6.24 1.92 11.04
CA SER A 121 5.37 0.91 11.65
C SER A 121 4.87 1.31 13.03
N LEU A 122 5.75 1.91 13.84
CA LEU A 122 5.37 2.43 15.14
C LEU A 122 4.36 3.57 15.01
N ILE A 123 4.53 4.47 14.04
CA ILE A 123 3.61 5.59 13.79
C ILE A 123 2.25 5.06 13.32
N VAL A 124 2.23 4.28 12.25
CA VAL A 124 1.00 3.90 11.55
C VAL A 124 0.09 3.06 12.43
N VAL A 125 0.62 2.00 13.05
CA VAL A 125 -0.18 1.09 13.88
C VAL A 125 -0.66 1.76 15.17
N SER A 126 0.24 2.49 15.87
CA SER A 126 -0.15 3.16 17.12
C SER A 126 -1.15 4.29 16.87
N ALA A 127 -1.01 5.01 15.75
CA ALA A 127 -1.94 6.07 15.37
C ALA A 127 -3.34 5.52 15.09
N GLU A 128 -3.46 4.45 14.30
CA GLU A 128 -4.75 3.84 13.98
C GLU A 128 -5.44 3.29 15.23
N ALA A 129 -4.71 2.54 16.07
CA ALA A 129 -5.24 1.97 17.30
C ALA A 129 -5.68 3.07 18.30
N MET A 130 -4.88 4.15 18.44
CA MET A 130 -5.20 5.27 19.33
C MET A 130 -6.38 6.06 18.78
N LEU A 131 -6.43 6.34 17.48
CA LEU A 131 -7.53 7.06 16.85
C LEU A 131 -8.84 6.30 16.99
N PHE A 132 -8.85 4.98 16.74
CA PHE A 132 -10.02 4.14 16.93
C PHE A 132 -10.53 4.14 18.37
N SER A 133 -9.62 4.16 19.35
CA SER A 133 -9.95 4.19 20.79
C SER A 133 -10.39 5.58 21.30
N ALA A 134 -9.99 6.65 20.62
CA ALA A 134 -10.30 8.04 21.00
C ALA A 134 -11.71 8.48 20.59
N TYR A 135 -12.41 7.70 19.80
CA TYR A 135 -13.78 7.98 19.36
C TYR A 135 -14.78 6.98 19.95
N ALA A 136 -15.96 7.49 20.30
CA ALA A 136 -17.07 6.66 20.75
C ALA A 136 -17.49 5.69 19.63
N PRO A 137 -18.05 4.51 19.97
CA PRO A 137 -18.42 3.47 19.01
C PRO A 137 -19.23 3.99 17.82
N GLU A 138 -20.10 4.98 18.04
CA GLU A 138 -21.00 5.58 17.04
C GLU A 138 -20.29 6.53 16.06
N LYS A 139 -19.01 6.85 16.32
CA LYS A 139 -18.19 7.78 15.50
C LYS A 139 -16.88 7.18 15.03
N ARG A 140 -16.67 5.89 15.23
CA ARG A 140 -15.44 5.18 14.83
C ARG A 140 -15.29 5.09 13.32
N GLY A 141 -16.39 4.92 12.59
CA GLY A 141 -16.37 4.93 11.13
C GLY A 141 -15.89 6.27 10.58
N LEU A 142 -16.36 7.41 11.12
CA LEU A 142 -15.86 8.73 10.74
C LEU A 142 -14.37 8.89 11.07
N ALA A 143 -13.93 8.45 12.26
CA ALA A 143 -12.52 8.50 12.65
C ALA A 143 -11.65 7.69 11.67
N MET A 144 -12.09 6.49 11.31
CA MET A 144 -11.39 5.67 10.32
C MET A 144 -11.49 6.26 8.91
N GLY A 145 -12.53 7.02 8.60
CA GLY A 145 -12.65 7.80 7.37
C GLY A 145 -11.59 8.90 7.27
N ILE A 146 -11.36 9.61 8.35
CA ILE A 146 -10.28 10.61 8.45
C ILE A 146 -8.91 9.92 8.33
N TYR A 147 -8.71 8.79 9.01
CA TYR A 147 -7.50 7.99 8.89
C TYR A 147 -7.26 7.51 7.45
N GLY A 148 -8.30 6.97 6.82
CA GLY A 148 -8.27 6.52 5.42
C GLY A 148 -7.92 7.63 4.43
N LEU A 149 -8.30 8.89 4.71
CA LEU A 149 -7.85 10.04 3.94
C LEU A 149 -6.31 10.12 3.95
N GLY A 150 -5.67 10.06 5.11
CA GLY A 150 -4.21 10.09 5.18
C GLY A 150 -3.55 8.91 4.47
N VAL A 151 -4.02 7.70 4.75
CA VAL A 151 -3.44 6.45 4.20
C VAL A 151 -3.58 6.32 2.69
N SER A 152 -4.69 6.79 2.12
CA SER A 152 -4.98 6.60 0.69
C SER A 152 -4.67 7.84 -0.17
N PHE A 153 -4.68 9.03 0.42
CA PHE A 153 -4.35 10.28 -0.27
C PHE A 153 -2.83 10.49 -0.40
N ALA A 154 -2.07 10.13 0.64
CA ALA A 154 -0.62 10.30 0.64
C ALA A 154 0.09 9.57 -0.53
N PRO A 155 -0.21 8.28 -0.83
CA PRO A 155 0.41 7.60 -1.97
C PRO A 155 0.14 8.27 -3.31
N ALA A 156 -1.04 8.83 -3.49
CA ALA A 156 -1.39 9.49 -4.74
C ALA A 156 -0.74 10.88 -4.91
N LEU A 157 -0.36 11.54 -3.79
CA LEU A 157 0.42 12.77 -3.82
C LEU A 157 1.93 12.54 -4.01
N GLY A 158 2.44 11.38 -3.66
CA GLY A 158 3.86 11.05 -3.74
C GLY A 158 4.50 11.39 -5.09
N PRO A 159 3.96 10.88 -6.22
CA PRO A 159 4.46 11.20 -7.54
C PRO A 159 4.47 12.70 -7.86
N THR A 160 3.43 13.43 -7.49
CA THR A 160 3.33 14.86 -7.75
C THR A 160 4.38 15.66 -6.98
N LEU A 161 4.48 15.45 -5.68
CA LEU A 161 5.43 16.15 -4.81
C LEU A 161 6.86 15.70 -5.08
N GLY A 162 7.08 14.40 -5.20
CA GLY A 162 8.40 13.83 -5.46
C GLY A 162 8.96 14.25 -6.80
N GLY A 163 8.13 14.22 -7.85
CA GLY A 163 8.48 14.68 -9.18
C GLY A 163 8.86 16.17 -9.16
N TRP A 164 8.04 17.01 -8.55
CA TRP A 164 8.31 18.44 -8.45
C TRP A 164 9.61 18.74 -7.70
N ILE A 165 9.80 18.16 -6.52
CA ILE A 165 11.02 18.34 -5.72
C ILE A 165 12.25 17.89 -6.49
N ALA A 166 12.17 16.72 -7.11
CA ALA A 166 13.28 16.11 -7.83
C ALA A 166 13.63 16.83 -9.14
N GLU A 167 12.67 17.52 -9.79
CA GLU A 167 12.89 18.29 -11.02
C GLU A 167 13.40 19.72 -10.74
N HIS A 168 12.98 20.37 -9.64
CA HIS A 168 13.20 21.80 -9.39
C HIS A 168 14.18 22.11 -8.25
N ILE A 169 14.43 21.15 -7.33
CA ILE A 169 15.29 21.40 -6.17
C ILE A 169 16.44 20.39 -6.16
N ASP A 170 16.33 19.36 -5.33
CA ASP A 170 17.27 18.24 -5.20
C ASP A 170 16.55 17.06 -4.56
N TRP A 171 16.91 15.83 -4.96
CA TRP A 171 16.27 14.62 -4.44
C TRP A 171 16.37 14.46 -2.92
N ARG A 172 17.40 15.02 -2.28
CA ARG A 172 17.59 14.97 -0.82
C ARG A 172 16.46 15.67 -0.05
N TRP A 173 15.83 16.67 -0.66
CA TRP A 173 14.73 17.40 -0.05
C TRP A 173 13.48 16.53 0.17
N VAL A 174 13.35 15.42 -0.53
CA VAL A 174 12.31 14.43 -0.28
C VAL A 174 12.41 13.89 1.15
N PHE A 175 13.62 13.75 1.68
CA PHE A 175 13.84 13.36 3.08
C PHE A 175 13.78 14.55 4.04
N TYR A 176 14.33 15.70 3.66
CA TYR A 176 14.38 16.87 4.52
C TYR A 176 13.00 17.47 4.81
N ILE A 177 12.01 17.33 3.94
CA ILE A 177 10.63 17.79 4.19
C ILE A 177 10.01 17.14 5.42
N ASN A 178 10.43 15.92 5.75
CA ASN A 178 9.96 15.19 6.93
C ASN A 178 10.48 15.79 8.26
N ILE A 179 11.61 16.51 8.22
CA ILE A 179 12.28 16.97 9.45
C ILE A 179 11.46 18.03 10.18
N PRO A 180 11.08 19.18 9.56
CA PRO A 180 10.30 20.19 10.25
C PRO A 180 8.93 19.66 10.69
N ILE A 181 8.28 18.87 9.85
CA ILE A 181 6.97 18.26 10.14
C ILE A 181 7.10 17.29 11.32
N GLY A 182 8.11 16.42 11.27
CA GLY A 182 8.36 15.41 12.30
C GLY A 182 8.73 16.03 13.65
N ILE A 183 9.58 17.06 13.68
CA ILE A 183 9.95 17.76 14.92
C ILE A 183 8.73 18.44 15.55
N LEU A 184 7.96 19.20 14.77
CA LEU A 184 6.77 19.87 15.28
C LEU A 184 5.74 18.88 15.80
N ASN A 185 5.52 17.77 15.07
CA ASN A 185 4.59 16.74 15.50
C ASN A 185 5.10 15.97 16.73
N PHE A 186 6.40 15.67 16.80
CA PHE A 186 7.05 15.03 17.96
C PHE A 186 6.85 15.88 19.24
N LEU A 187 7.15 17.18 19.18
CA LEU A 187 6.97 18.09 20.29
C LEU A 187 5.49 18.20 20.68
N GLY A 188 4.60 18.37 19.70
CA GLY A 188 3.16 18.44 19.95
C GLY A 188 2.64 17.14 20.58
N ALA A 189 3.04 15.99 20.07
CA ALA A 189 2.65 14.68 20.61
C ALA A 189 3.16 14.47 22.04
N MET A 190 4.39 14.90 22.33
CA MET A 190 4.97 14.77 23.67
C MET A 190 4.18 15.53 24.72
N PHE A 191 3.76 16.77 24.44
CA PHE A 191 3.08 17.63 25.41
C PHE A 191 1.56 17.42 25.49
N PHE A 192 0.91 17.11 24.36
CA PHE A 192 -0.55 17.19 24.28
C PHE A 192 -1.25 15.84 24.09
N LEU A 193 -0.57 14.77 23.63
CA LEU A 193 -1.22 13.48 23.54
C LEU A 193 -1.47 12.88 24.93
N PRO A 194 -2.64 12.25 25.15
CA PRO A 194 -2.93 11.56 26.41
C PRO A 194 -2.10 10.30 26.55
N ASP A 195 -1.68 10.00 27.77
CA ASP A 195 -1.11 8.69 28.07
C ASP A 195 -2.21 7.63 28.03
N TYR A 196 -2.07 6.66 27.16
CA TYR A 196 -2.99 5.53 27.04
C TYR A 196 -2.21 4.22 27.00
N LYS A 197 -2.49 3.37 27.97
CA LYS A 197 -1.89 2.05 28.07
C LYS A 197 -3.00 1.01 28.26
N PRO A 198 -3.07 -0.01 27.40
CA PRO A 198 -4.08 -1.05 27.56
C PRO A 198 -3.84 -1.88 28.83
N LYS A 199 -4.91 -2.42 29.39
CA LYS A 199 -4.87 -3.19 30.66
C LYS A 199 -4.43 -4.65 30.47
N HIS A 200 -4.22 -5.13 29.25
CA HIS A 200 -3.76 -6.48 29.00
C HIS A 200 -2.23 -6.58 29.01
N THR A 201 -1.73 -7.73 29.41
CA THR A 201 -0.29 -8.02 29.36
C THR A 201 -0.01 -8.98 28.21
N PHE A 202 0.92 -8.60 27.33
CA PHE A 202 1.39 -9.46 26.25
C PHE A 202 2.87 -9.79 26.47
N ARG A 203 3.21 -11.07 26.34
CA ARG A 203 4.58 -11.56 26.41
C ARG A 203 5.04 -11.94 25.01
N LEU A 204 6.03 -11.21 24.50
CA LEU A 204 6.59 -11.48 23.19
C LEU A 204 7.26 -12.87 23.17
N ASN A 205 6.84 -13.70 22.22
CA ASN A 205 7.56 -14.91 21.86
C ASN A 205 8.67 -14.53 20.88
N PHE A 206 9.89 -14.34 21.40
CA PHE A 206 11.03 -13.96 20.58
C PHE A 206 11.39 -14.99 19.51
N VAL A 207 11.16 -16.27 19.76
CA VAL A 207 11.42 -17.35 18.79
C VAL A 207 10.47 -17.25 17.61
N SER A 208 9.17 -17.14 17.89
CA SER A 208 8.16 -16.93 16.83
C SER A 208 8.40 -15.63 16.08
N PHE A 209 8.72 -14.54 16.79
CA PHE A 209 9.01 -13.25 16.17
C PHE A 209 10.23 -13.34 15.25
N PHE A 210 11.32 -13.99 15.70
CA PHE A 210 12.53 -14.16 14.89
C PHE A 210 12.25 -14.92 13.60
N PHE A 211 11.59 -16.09 13.69
CA PHE A 211 11.31 -16.88 12.49
C PHE A 211 10.30 -16.20 11.55
N LEU A 212 9.28 -15.52 12.08
CA LEU A 212 8.37 -14.73 11.24
C LEU A 212 9.11 -13.59 10.54
N SER A 213 10.03 -12.92 11.25
CA SER A 213 10.85 -11.84 10.68
C SER A 213 11.75 -12.36 9.56
N VAL A 214 12.49 -13.45 9.77
CA VAL A 214 13.34 -14.05 8.74
C VAL A 214 12.51 -14.50 7.53
N ALA A 215 11.37 -15.15 7.77
CA ALA A 215 10.46 -15.58 6.71
C ALA A 215 9.97 -14.39 5.88
N THR A 216 9.52 -13.32 6.55
CA THR A 216 9.00 -12.11 5.89
C THR A 216 10.08 -11.38 5.12
N VAL A 217 11.25 -11.14 5.73
CA VAL A 217 12.39 -10.48 5.07
C VAL A 217 12.80 -11.23 3.81
N SER A 218 13.01 -12.54 3.92
CA SER A 218 13.38 -13.38 2.77
C SER A 218 12.31 -13.36 1.69
N LEU A 219 11.03 -13.46 2.05
CA LEU A 219 9.90 -13.40 1.11
C LEU A 219 9.87 -12.07 0.37
N LEU A 220 9.95 -10.95 1.08
CA LEU A 220 9.87 -9.62 0.48
C LEU A 220 11.07 -9.35 -0.45
N ILE A 221 12.26 -9.85 -0.12
CA ILE A 221 13.42 -9.78 -1.02
C ILE A 221 13.18 -10.62 -2.28
N VAL A 222 12.66 -11.84 -2.15
CA VAL A 222 12.31 -12.71 -3.29
C VAL A 222 11.33 -11.99 -4.21
N LEU A 223 10.26 -11.40 -3.67
CA LEU A 223 9.26 -10.69 -4.45
C LEU A 223 9.81 -9.42 -5.10
N SER A 224 10.64 -8.66 -4.39
CA SER A 224 11.24 -7.42 -4.90
C SER A 224 12.29 -7.66 -5.99
N LYS A 225 13.10 -8.73 -5.86
CA LYS A 225 14.24 -9.01 -6.73
C LYS A 225 14.04 -10.17 -7.70
N GLY A 226 12.98 -10.96 -7.52
CA GLY A 226 12.76 -12.18 -8.30
C GLY A 226 12.76 -11.95 -9.79
N GLN A 227 11.98 -10.98 -10.27
CA GLN A 227 11.89 -10.65 -11.69
C GLN A 227 13.25 -10.20 -12.26
N GLN A 228 13.97 -9.36 -11.51
CA GLN A 228 15.27 -8.84 -11.90
C GLN A 228 16.33 -9.93 -12.04
N LEU A 229 16.32 -10.92 -11.13
CA LEU A 229 17.30 -11.99 -11.07
C LEU A 229 16.88 -13.26 -11.81
N GLY A 230 15.78 -13.23 -12.56
CA GLY A 230 15.29 -14.37 -13.34
C GLY A 230 14.63 -15.45 -12.49
N TRP A 231 14.05 -15.07 -11.36
CA TRP A 231 13.35 -15.96 -10.42
C TRP A 231 14.22 -17.16 -10.01
N PHE A 232 13.71 -18.37 -10.17
CA PHE A 232 14.38 -19.61 -9.78
C PHE A 232 15.61 -19.99 -10.64
N SER A 233 15.95 -19.21 -11.67
CA SER A 233 17.24 -19.31 -12.36
C SER A 233 18.39 -18.74 -11.51
N SER A 234 18.08 -17.96 -10.49
CA SER A 234 19.05 -17.39 -9.55
C SER A 234 19.17 -18.28 -8.30
N GLU A 235 20.39 -18.72 -7.98
CA GLU A 235 20.66 -19.47 -6.75
C GLU A 235 20.28 -18.68 -5.50
N LEU A 236 20.50 -17.36 -5.49
CA LEU A 236 20.12 -16.48 -4.38
C LEU A 236 18.60 -16.52 -4.13
N ILE A 237 17.78 -16.39 -5.18
CA ILE A 237 16.32 -16.43 -5.07
C ILE A 237 15.86 -17.81 -4.60
N GLY A 238 16.45 -18.88 -5.13
CA GLY A 238 16.21 -20.25 -4.66
C GLY A 238 16.50 -20.43 -3.18
N TYR A 239 17.68 -19.98 -2.73
CA TYR A 239 18.08 -20.03 -1.33
C TYR A 239 17.16 -19.21 -0.41
N LEU A 240 16.84 -17.96 -0.79
CA LEU A 240 15.95 -17.09 -0.02
C LEU A 240 14.51 -17.64 0.04
N THR A 241 14.04 -18.27 -1.02
CA THR A 241 12.73 -18.93 -1.04
C THR A 241 12.72 -20.12 -0.06
N PHE A 242 13.75 -20.96 -0.09
CA PHE A 242 13.88 -22.06 0.86
C PHE A 242 13.98 -21.55 2.31
N LEU A 243 14.78 -20.51 2.55
CA LEU A 243 14.90 -19.87 3.86
C LEU A 243 13.55 -19.31 4.35
N SER A 244 12.80 -18.67 3.46
CA SER A 244 11.47 -18.13 3.76
C SER A 244 10.49 -19.23 4.18
N ILE A 245 10.36 -20.27 3.35
CA ILE A 245 9.45 -21.39 3.62
C ILE A 245 9.87 -22.12 4.91
N GLY A 246 11.14 -22.44 5.07
CA GLY A 246 11.68 -23.11 6.26
C GLY A 246 11.43 -22.30 7.53
N SER A 247 11.69 -20.99 7.47
CA SER A 247 11.42 -20.09 8.62
C SER A 247 9.93 -19.96 8.92
N PHE A 248 9.06 -19.97 7.90
CA PHE A 248 7.60 -19.96 8.10
C PHE A 248 7.12 -21.25 8.78
N LEU A 249 7.68 -22.41 8.42
CA LEU A 249 7.39 -23.68 9.07
C LEU A 249 7.87 -23.69 10.53
N LEU A 250 9.06 -23.16 10.79
CA LEU A 250 9.60 -23.02 12.15
C LEU A 250 8.78 -22.03 13.00
N PHE A 251 8.32 -20.93 12.40
CA PHE A 251 7.35 -20.04 13.03
C PHE A 251 6.08 -20.77 13.42
N ALA A 252 5.46 -21.50 12.49
CA ALA A 252 4.24 -22.27 12.75
C ALA A 252 4.45 -23.31 13.87
N LEU A 253 5.59 -24.01 13.85
CA LEU A 253 5.96 -24.96 14.88
C LEU A 253 6.14 -24.27 16.25
N SER A 254 6.81 -23.12 16.29
CA SER A 254 6.97 -22.33 17.51
C SER A 254 5.63 -21.88 18.08
N GLU A 255 4.69 -21.44 17.23
CA GLU A 255 3.35 -21.04 17.64
C GLU A 255 2.52 -22.21 18.18
N LEU A 256 2.68 -23.41 17.62
CA LEU A 256 1.99 -24.62 18.10
C LEU A 256 2.52 -25.12 19.45
N LEU A 257 3.84 -25.06 19.64
CA LEU A 257 4.50 -25.59 20.84
C LEU A 257 4.52 -24.60 22.01
N SER A 258 4.46 -23.30 21.73
CA SER A 258 4.57 -22.27 22.77
C SER A 258 3.24 -22.01 23.49
N LYS A 259 3.32 -21.86 24.81
CA LYS A 259 2.22 -21.35 25.62
C LYS A 259 1.96 -19.86 25.40
N ASN A 260 3.02 -19.09 25.16
CA ASN A 260 2.96 -17.66 24.83
C ASN A 260 3.08 -17.52 23.32
N ARG A 261 1.96 -17.41 22.62
CA ARG A 261 1.91 -17.24 21.17
C ARG A 261 2.16 -15.79 20.79
N LEU A 262 2.80 -15.55 19.65
CA LEU A 262 2.97 -14.23 19.09
C LEU A 262 1.64 -13.66 18.59
N ILE A 263 0.80 -14.52 18.02
CA ILE A 263 -0.52 -14.16 17.49
C ILE A 263 -1.61 -14.83 18.33
N ASP A 264 -2.54 -14.05 18.85
CA ASP A 264 -3.75 -14.60 19.47
C ASP A 264 -4.75 -15.01 18.38
N TYR A 265 -4.70 -16.28 18.00
CA TYR A 265 -5.53 -16.84 16.92
C TYR A 265 -7.04 -16.79 17.20
N SER A 266 -7.48 -16.44 18.41
CA SER A 266 -8.91 -16.27 18.70
C SER A 266 -9.53 -15.10 17.92
N ILE A 267 -8.70 -14.15 17.43
CA ILE A 267 -9.12 -13.04 16.58
C ILE A 267 -9.75 -13.54 15.27
N PHE A 268 -9.25 -14.67 14.73
CA PHE A 268 -9.78 -15.28 13.50
C PHE A 268 -11.10 -16.05 13.70
N ARG A 269 -11.62 -16.13 14.93
CA ARG A 269 -13.00 -16.60 15.18
C ARG A 269 -14.04 -15.52 14.92
N ILE A 270 -13.62 -14.27 14.85
CA ILE A 270 -14.48 -13.12 14.58
C ILE A 270 -14.63 -12.99 13.06
N LYS A 271 -15.81 -13.31 12.54
CA LYS A 271 -16.08 -13.37 11.09
C LYS A 271 -15.78 -12.04 10.39
N GLU A 272 -16.14 -10.94 11.01
CA GLU A 272 -15.91 -9.59 10.49
C GLU A 272 -14.41 -9.30 10.34
N PHE A 273 -13.61 -9.74 11.30
CA PHE A 273 -12.16 -9.61 11.21
C PHE A 273 -11.57 -10.47 10.09
N VAL A 274 -12.00 -11.73 9.95
CA VAL A 274 -11.53 -12.62 8.88
C VAL A 274 -11.84 -12.04 7.50
N VAL A 275 -13.05 -11.49 7.31
CA VAL A 275 -13.42 -10.84 6.05
C VAL A 275 -12.56 -9.61 5.80
N ALA A 276 -12.33 -8.78 6.81
CA ALA A 276 -11.47 -7.62 6.69
C ALA A 276 -10.03 -8.01 6.37
N PHE A 277 -9.47 -8.99 7.06
CA PHE A 277 -8.12 -9.51 6.81
C PHE A 277 -7.96 -10.01 5.36
N TRP A 278 -8.99 -10.69 4.82
CA TRP A 278 -9.03 -11.15 3.44
C TRP A 278 -9.07 -9.97 2.44
N VAL A 279 -9.89 -8.95 2.71
CA VAL A 279 -9.97 -7.73 1.89
C VAL A 279 -8.65 -6.96 1.92
N TYR A 280 -8.02 -6.85 3.09
CA TYR A 280 -6.70 -6.22 3.23
C TYR A 280 -5.61 -6.94 2.43
N CYS A 281 -5.69 -8.28 2.34
CA CYS A 281 -4.77 -9.07 1.53
C CYS A 281 -5.00 -8.84 0.02
N PHE A 282 -6.21 -9.13 -0.46
CA PHE A 282 -6.47 -9.28 -1.89
C PHE A 282 -6.90 -7.98 -2.58
N VAL A 283 -7.71 -7.13 -1.93
CA VAL A 283 -8.11 -5.84 -2.52
C VAL A 283 -7.06 -4.78 -2.24
N LEU A 284 -6.79 -4.50 -0.95
CA LEU A 284 -5.90 -3.42 -0.54
C LEU A 284 -4.41 -3.79 -0.66
N GLY A 285 -4.06 -5.09 -0.63
CA GLY A 285 -2.73 -5.61 -0.90
C GLY A 285 -2.52 -5.90 -2.38
N PHE A 286 -2.94 -7.07 -2.85
CA PHE A 286 -2.64 -7.53 -4.22
C PHE A 286 -3.11 -6.55 -5.30
N SER A 287 -4.41 -6.23 -5.36
CA SER A 287 -4.98 -5.45 -6.48
C SER A 287 -4.61 -3.96 -6.43
N MET A 288 -4.80 -3.30 -5.29
CA MET A 288 -4.59 -1.85 -5.17
C MET A 288 -3.12 -1.46 -5.39
N TYR A 289 -2.16 -2.25 -4.87
CA TYR A 289 -0.74 -1.98 -5.11
C TYR A 289 -0.33 -2.23 -6.56
N GLN A 290 -0.94 -3.20 -7.26
CA GLN A 290 -0.76 -3.34 -8.71
C GLN A 290 -1.18 -2.05 -9.42
N VAL A 291 -2.39 -1.56 -9.13
CA VAL A 291 -2.95 -0.36 -9.76
C VAL A 291 -2.08 0.87 -9.46
N PHE A 292 -1.67 1.08 -8.20
CA PHE A 292 -0.81 2.22 -7.82
C PHE A 292 0.58 2.15 -8.45
N TYR A 293 1.12 0.96 -8.66
CA TYR A 293 2.38 0.76 -9.37
C TYR A 293 2.25 1.03 -10.88
N LEU A 294 1.17 0.56 -11.49
CA LEU A 294 0.97 0.66 -12.94
C LEU A 294 0.57 2.06 -13.41
N LEU A 295 -0.18 2.84 -12.61
CA LEU A 295 -0.68 4.15 -13.02
C LEU A 295 0.44 5.15 -13.35
N PRO A 296 1.45 5.38 -12.48
CA PRO A 296 2.58 6.24 -12.84
C PRO A 296 3.31 5.75 -14.09
N LEU A 297 3.58 4.44 -14.17
CA LEU A 297 4.27 3.86 -15.33
C LEU A 297 3.47 4.03 -16.63
N TYR A 298 2.15 3.92 -16.59
CA TYR A 298 1.28 4.18 -17.73
C TYR A 298 1.45 5.62 -18.23
N PHE A 299 1.38 6.61 -17.33
CA PHE A 299 1.52 8.01 -17.70
C PHE A 299 2.95 8.36 -18.17
N GLU A 300 3.97 7.80 -17.54
CA GLU A 300 5.36 8.06 -17.90
C GLU A 300 5.77 7.31 -19.17
N ARG A 301 5.62 5.99 -19.20
CA ARG A 301 6.18 5.17 -20.28
C ARG A 301 5.30 5.12 -21.52
N LEU A 302 3.98 5.06 -21.36
CA LEU A 302 3.07 4.94 -22.51
C LEU A 302 2.63 6.31 -23.02
N LYS A 303 2.43 7.30 -22.13
CA LYS A 303 2.04 8.67 -22.51
C LYS A 303 3.20 9.63 -22.67
N GLY A 304 4.41 9.24 -22.28
CA GLY A 304 5.62 10.09 -22.42
C GLY A 304 5.61 11.33 -21.52
N LEU A 305 4.84 11.32 -20.42
CA LEU A 305 4.77 12.44 -19.50
C LEU A 305 5.98 12.42 -18.54
N THR A 306 6.39 13.61 -18.06
CA THR A 306 7.34 13.68 -16.96
C THR A 306 6.71 13.13 -15.67
N THR A 307 7.54 12.77 -14.72
CA THR A 307 7.07 12.23 -13.41
C THR A 307 6.12 13.20 -12.72
N PHE A 308 6.43 14.51 -12.75
CA PHE A 308 5.55 15.54 -12.19
C PHE A 308 4.19 15.59 -12.92
N GLN A 309 4.23 15.57 -14.26
CA GLN A 309 3.00 15.55 -15.07
C GLN A 309 2.18 14.29 -14.83
N ALA A 310 2.81 13.12 -14.73
CA ALA A 310 2.15 11.86 -14.37
C ALA A 310 1.44 11.97 -13.02
N GLY A 311 2.11 12.55 -12.03
CA GLY A 311 1.52 12.84 -10.71
C GLY A 311 0.28 13.76 -10.81
N LEU A 312 0.34 14.82 -11.61
CA LEU A 312 -0.83 15.70 -11.83
C LEU A 312 -2.01 14.97 -12.46
N HIS A 313 -1.77 14.00 -13.33
CA HIS A 313 -2.83 13.18 -13.93
C HIS A 313 -3.42 12.14 -12.97
N ILE A 314 -2.69 11.78 -11.92
CA ILE A 314 -3.18 10.91 -10.84
C ILE A 314 -3.93 11.72 -9.75
N LEU A 315 -3.76 13.03 -9.70
CA LEU A 315 -4.37 13.89 -8.66
C LEU A 315 -5.90 13.76 -8.54
N PRO A 316 -6.70 13.61 -9.62
CA PRO A 316 -8.15 13.38 -9.51
C PRO A 316 -8.49 12.11 -8.71
N LEU A 317 -7.70 11.04 -8.86
CA LEU A 317 -7.82 9.83 -8.03
C LEU A 317 -7.61 10.16 -6.55
N ALA A 318 -6.51 10.85 -6.22
CA ALA A 318 -6.18 11.23 -4.85
C ALA A 318 -7.27 12.08 -4.19
N LEU A 319 -7.72 13.12 -4.88
CA LEU A 319 -8.74 14.04 -4.38
C LEU A 319 -10.06 13.32 -4.10
N THR A 320 -10.46 12.42 -4.99
CA THR A 320 -11.70 11.65 -4.79
C THR A 320 -11.59 10.64 -3.65
N ILE A 321 -10.46 9.95 -3.49
CA ILE A 321 -10.22 9.10 -2.31
C ILE A 321 -10.36 9.93 -1.03
N GLY A 322 -9.66 11.08 -0.96
CA GLY A 322 -9.68 11.96 0.20
C GLY A 322 -11.07 12.46 0.56
N LEU A 323 -11.82 12.91 -0.44
CA LEU A 323 -13.17 13.44 -0.24
C LEU A 323 -14.17 12.37 0.23
N PHE A 324 -14.11 11.19 -0.36
CA PHE A 324 -15.11 10.14 -0.14
C PHE A 324 -14.82 9.21 1.05
N SER A 325 -13.59 9.16 1.56
CA SER A 325 -13.25 8.31 2.71
C SER A 325 -13.99 8.73 4.01
N PRO A 326 -14.03 10.01 4.42
CA PRO A 326 -14.84 10.44 5.56
C PRO A 326 -16.35 10.23 5.34
N VAL A 327 -16.84 10.40 4.10
CA VAL A 327 -18.24 10.14 3.74
C VAL A 327 -18.60 8.67 3.97
N ALA A 328 -17.77 7.76 3.50
CA ALA A 328 -17.93 6.32 3.72
C ALA A 328 -17.93 5.95 5.21
N GLY A 329 -17.03 6.56 5.98
CA GLY A 329 -16.98 6.42 7.43
C GLY A 329 -18.27 6.88 8.12
N ALA A 330 -18.78 8.04 7.74
CA ALA A 330 -20.04 8.57 8.29
C ALA A 330 -21.26 7.70 7.93
N ILE A 331 -21.30 7.12 6.73
CA ILE A 331 -22.35 6.16 6.33
C ILE A 331 -22.23 4.88 7.16
N SER A 332 -20.99 4.41 7.39
CA SER A 332 -20.70 3.23 8.21
C SER A 332 -21.22 3.39 9.65
N ASP A 333 -21.08 4.57 10.24
CA ASP A 333 -21.57 4.88 11.59
C ASP A 333 -23.10 4.94 11.65
N LYS A 334 -23.72 5.61 10.67
CA LYS A 334 -25.19 5.86 10.69
C LYS A 334 -26.04 4.66 10.29
N LYS A 335 -25.54 3.80 9.42
CA LYS A 335 -26.33 2.69 8.87
C LYS A 335 -25.65 1.34 9.08
N SER A 336 -24.62 1.04 8.30
CA SER A 336 -23.87 -0.21 8.35
C SER A 336 -22.60 -0.07 7.53
N SER A 337 -21.51 -0.67 7.99
CA SER A 337 -20.24 -0.75 7.22
C SER A 337 -20.39 -1.55 5.92
N LEU A 338 -21.39 -2.43 5.81
CA LEU A 338 -21.58 -3.25 4.61
C LEU A 338 -22.08 -2.43 3.41
N ILE A 339 -22.87 -1.36 3.63
CA ILE A 339 -23.40 -0.54 2.53
C ILE A 339 -22.27 0.14 1.74
N PRO A 340 -21.37 0.94 2.37
CA PRO A 340 -20.28 1.54 1.64
C PRO A 340 -19.30 0.50 1.07
N LEU A 341 -19.12 -0.66 1.70
CA LEU A 341 -18.27 -1.74 1.15
C LEU A 341 -18.81 -2.34 -0.14
N VAL A 342 -20.12 -2.46 -0.28
CA VAL A 342 -20.75 -2.92 -1.55
C VAL A 342 -20.54 -1.90 -2.65
N ILE A 343 -20.78 -0.61 -2.34
CA ILE A 343 -20.56 0.49 -3.30
C ILE A 343 -19.07 0.51 -3.71
N ALA A 344 -18.17 0.42 -2.74
CA ALA A 344 -16.72 0.33 -2.97
C ALA A 344 -16.37 -0.81 -3.91
N SER A 345 -16.86 -2.01 -3.60
CA SER A 345 -16.61 -3.22 -4.40
C SER A 345 -17.08 -3.08 -5.84
N ALA A 346 -18.31 -2.57 -6.03
CA ALA A 346 -18.88 -2.38 -7.36
C ALA A 346 -18.09 -1.34 -8.17
N LEU A 347 -17.79 -0.17 -7.59
CA LEU A 347 -17.04 0.89 -8.27
C LEU A 347 -15.59 0.48 -8.55
N TYR A 348 -14.94 -0.20 -7.62
CA TYR A 348 -13.56 -0.64 -7.80
C TYR A 348 -13.47 -1.69 -8.91
N LEU A 349 -14.30 -2.75 -8.87
CA LEU A 349 -14.33 -3.78 -9.91
C LEU A 349 -14.71 -3.21 -11.27
N TYR A 350 -15.73 -2.32 -11.32
CA TYR A 350 -16.08 -1.61 -12.56
C TYR A 350 -14.89 -0.83 -13.11
N SER A 351 -14.20 -0.08 -12.25
CA SER A 351 -13.05 0.73 -12.69
C SER A 351 -11.90 -0.12 -13.21
N VAL A 352 -11.58 -1.24 -12.54
CA VAL A 352 -10.45 -2.07 -12.95
C VAL A 352 -10.77 -2.90 -14.19
N PHE A 353 -11.96 -3.51 -14.28
CA PHE A 353 -12.33 -4.37 -15.40
C PHE A 353 -12.77 -3.64 -16.66
N PHE A 354 -13.31 -2.41 -16.56
CA PHE A 354 -13.92 -1.72 -17.70
C PHE A 354 -13.29 -0.35 -18.01
N ILE A 355 -12.65 0.30 -17.04
CA ILE A 355 -12.02 1.61 -17.27
C ILE A 355 -10.51 1.44 -17.47
N LEU A 356 -9.82 0.87 -16.49
CA LEU A 356 -8.35 0.73 -16.56
C LEU A 356 -7.91 -0.28 -17.62
N SER A 357 -8.69 -1.34 -17.83
CA SER A 357 -8.43 -2.31 -18.90
C SER A 357 -8.60 -1.74 -20.32
N ASP A 358 -9.16 -0.53 -20.46
CA ASP A 358 -9.26 0.20 -21.73
C ASP A 358 -8.23 1.35 -21.84
N PHE A 359 -7.30 1.43 -20.88
CA PHE A 359 -6.21 2.42 -20.89
C PHE A 359 -5.13 2.00 -21.88
N ASN A 360 -5.16 2.59 -23.07
CA ASN A 360 -4.26 2.28 -24.18
C ASN A 360 -3.55 3.52 -24.71
N TYR A 361 -2.71 3.34 -25.72
CA TYR A 361 -1.96 4.43 -26.36
C TYR A 361 -2.88 5.54 -26.89
N TYR A 362 -4.04 5.21 -27.43
CA TYR A 362 -4.95 6.19 -28.05
C TYR A 362 -5.78 6.99 -27.04
N THR A 363 -5.95 6.50 -25.81
CA THR A 363 -6.71 7.21 -24.78
C THR A 363 -5.98 8.50 -24.40
N PRO A 364 -6.53 9.72 -24.60
CA PRO A 364 -5.84 10.94 -24.22
C PRO A 364 -5.50 10.97 -22.72
N ALA A 365 -4.30 11.43 -22.35
CA ALA A 365 -3.84 11.45 -20.96
C ALA A 365 -4.80 12.18 -20.01
N LEU A 366 -5.32 13.33 -20.42
CA LEU A 366 -6.28 14.10 -19.62
C LEU A 366 -7.60 13.32 -19.43
N LYS A 367 -8.08 12.63 -20.47
CA LYS A 367 -9.25 11.76 -20.36
C LYS A 367 -9.00 10.62 -19.38
N SER A 368 -7.83 9.97 -19.46
CA SER A 368 -7.45 8.92 -18.51
C SER A 368 -7.47 9.44 -17.07
N ALA A 369 -6.97 10.66 -16.82
CA ALA A 369 -6.98 11.28 -15.48
C ALA A 369 -8.41 11.41 -14.91
N PHE A 370 -9.36 11.89 -15.69
CA PHE A 370 -10.77 12.01 -15.22
C PHE A 370 -11.48 10.65 -15.10
N LEU A 371 -11.10 9.68 -15.90
CA LEU A 371 -11.61 8.31 -15.79
C LEU A 371 -11.15 7.59 -14.51
N LEU A 372 -10.17 8.12 -13.78
CA LEU A 372 -9.76 7.62 -12.46
C LEU A 372 -10.73 8.01 -11.33
N VAL A 373 -11.66 8.94 -11.55
CA VAL A 373 -12.61 9.40 -10.52
C VAL A 373 -13.47 8.26 -9.93
N PRO A 374 -14.12 7.38 -10.71
CA PRO A 374 -14.85 6.24 -10.16
C PRO A 374 -13.99 5.30 -9.33
N LEU A 375 -12.75 5.06 -9.76
CA LEU A 375 -11.76 4.28 -8.99
C LEU A 375 -11.48 4.92 -7.64
N GLY A 376 -11.25 6.24 -7.62
CA GLY A 376 -10.99 7.00 -6.39
C GLY A 376 -12.17 6.97 -5.42
N ILE A 377 -13.40 7.10 -5.91
CA ILE A 377 -14.61 6.94 -5.10
C ILE A 377 -14.65 5.53 -4.52
N GLY A 378 -14.45 4.50 -5.34
CA GLY A 378 -14.41 3.10 -4.90
C GLY A 378 -13.38 2.87 -3.80
N MET A 379 -12.14 3.34 -3.99
CA MET A 379 -11.07 3.22 -2.98
C MET A 379 -11.39 3.99 -1.69
N GLY A 380 -11.93 5.20 -1.79
CA GLY A 380 -12.33 6.00 -0.63
C GLY A 380 -13.41 5.30 0.20
N PHE A 381 -14.28 4.54 -0.44
CA PHE A 381 -15.34 3.78 0.24
C PHE A 381 -14.87 2.45 0.84
N PHE A 382 -13.63 1.99 0.58
CA PHE A 382 -13.13 0.74 1.14
C PHE A 382 -12.56 0.89 2.55
N PHE A 383 -11.61 1.80 2.74
CA PHE A 383 -10.72 1.77 3.90
C PHE A 383 -11.47 1.93 5.23
N ALA A 384 -12.24 3.00 5.38
CA ALA A 384 -12.92 3.30 6.63
C ALA A 384 -13.95 2.23 7.06
N PRO A 385 -14.85 1.77 6.18
CA PRO A 385 -15.83 0.76 6.55
C PRO A 385 -15.23 -0.59 6.86
N ILE A 386 -14.19 -1.02 6.12
CA ILE A 386 -13.56 -2.33 6.36
C ILE A 386 -12.78 -2.35 7.67
N THR A 387 -12.06 -1.27 7.99
CA THR A 387 -11.36 -1.11 9.27
C THR A 387 -12.34 -1.05 10.43
N ASN A 388 -13.41 -0.26 10.31
CA ASN A 388 -14.45 -0.21 11.36
C ASN A 388 -15.10 -1.57 11.58
N LEU A 389 -15.40 -2.30 10.50
CA LEU A 389 -15.94 -3.65 10.57
C LEU A 389 -14.98 -4.62 11.29
N ALA A 390 -13.70 -4.56 10.96
CA ALA A 390 -12.66 -5.40 11.55
C ALA A 390 -12.50 -5.17 13.05
N LEU A 391 -12.39 -3.89 13.45
CA LEU A 391 -11.97 -3.52 14.80
C LEU A 391 -13.12 -3.45 15.80
N LYS A 392 -14.38 -3.36 15.34
CA LYS A 392 -15.56 -3.13 16.17
C LYS A 392 -15.70 -4.12 17.33
N ASN A 393 -15.38 -5.40 17.10
CA ASN A 393 -15.59 -6.50 18.05
C ASN A 393 -14.29 -7.00 18.70
N LEU A 394 -13.14 -6.31 18.51
CA LEU A 394 -11.84 -6.79 19.00
C LEU A 394 -11.55 -6.42 20.46
N GLY A 395 -12.16 -5.35 20.98
CA GLY A 395 -11.92 -4.89 22.35
C GLY A 395 -10.44 -4.63 22.64
N THR A 396 -9.85 -5.37 23.58
CA THR A 396 -8.44 -5.22 23.97
C THR A 396 -7.45 -5.68 22.90
N LYS A 397 -7.90 -6.39 21.84
CA LYS A 397 -7.07 -6.90 20.76
C LYS A 397 -7.02 -5.96 19.54
N THR A 398 -7.45 -4.70 19.71
CA THR A 398 -7.50 -3.73 18.60
C THR A 398 -6.14 -3.55 17.95
N THR A 399 -5.06 -3.36 18.74
CA THR A 399 -3.70 -3.17 18.22
C THR A 399 -3.19 -4.39 17.49
N LEU A 400 -3.44 -5.62 18.00
CA LEU A 400 -3.13 -6.85 17.28
C LEU A 400 -3.87 -6.90 15.93
N GLY A 401 -5.16 -6.55 15.92
CA GLY A 401 -5.97 -6.52 14.71
C GLY A 401 -5.41 -5.54 13.66
N VAL A 402 -5.05 -4.33 14.09
CA VAL A 402 -4.42 -3.31 13.23
C VAL A 402 -3.08 -3.83 12.71
N SER A 403 -2.22 -4.37 13.58
CA SER A 403 -0.92 -4.94 13.19
C SER A 403 -1.06 -6.03 12.13
N LEU A 404 -1.98 -6.98 12.33
CA LEU A 404 -2.21 -8.07 11.38
C LEU A 404 -2.76 -7.58 10.04
N MET A 405 -3.67 -6.59 10.05
CA MET A 405 -4.21 -6.00 8.82
C MET A 405 -3.10 -5.28 8.03
N HIS A 406 -2.29 -4.46 8.68
CA HIS A 406 -1.18 -3.80 8.00
C HIS A 406 -0.10 -4.78 7.52
N TYR A 407 0.24 -5.78 8.35
CA TYR A 407 1.18 -6.82 7.96
C TYR A 407 0.75 -7.53 6.67
N ILE A 408 -0.50 -8.03 6.62
CA ILE A 408 -0.98 -8.73 5.42
C ILE A 408 -1.14 -7.80 4.22
N ARG A 409 -1.42 -6.52 4.43
CA ARG A 409 -1.44 -5.50 3.37
C ARG A 409 -0.04 -5.28 2.79
N PHE A 410 1.01 -5.18 3.62
CA PHE A 410 2.39 -5.03 3.14
C PHE A 410 2.86 -6.27 2.38
N VAL A 411 2.64 -7.45 2.92
CA VAL A 411 2.97 -8.71 2.24
C VAL A 411 2.19 -8.82 0.93
N GLY A 412 0.88 -8.60 0.98
CA GLY A 412 0.01 -8.61 -0.20
C GLY A 412 0.40 -7.55 -1.22
N GLY A 413 0.77 -6.34 -0.79
CA GLY A 413 1.26 -5.28 -1.66
C GLY A 413 2.54 -5.65 -2.40
N SER A 414 3.48 -6.30 -1.72
CA SER A 414 4.71 -6.79 -2.34
C SER A 414 4.43 -7.89 -3.40
N PHE A 415 3.46 -8.78 -3.12
CA PHE A 415 2.98 -9.71 -4.15
C PHE A 415 2.32 -8.96 -5.32
N GLY A 416 1.48 -7.96 -5.03
CA GLY A 416 0.81 -7.17 -6.05
C GLY A 416 1.79 -6.48 -7.00
N THR A 417 2.80 -5.79 -6.47
CA THR A 417 3.82 -5.13 -7.30
C THR A 417 4.67 -6.13 -8.09
N ALA A 418 5.04 -7.27 -7.49
CA ALA A 418 5.77 -8.33 -8.18
C ALA A 418 4.96 -8.92 -9.34
N LEU A 419 3.66 -9.18 -9.11
CA LEU A 419 2.75 -9.66 -10.15
C LEU A 419 2.59 -8.62 -11.27
N ALA A 420 2.38 -7.35 -10.93
CA ALA A 420 2.26 -6.27 -11.92
C ALA A 420 3.50 -6.18 -12.82
N THR A 421 4.70 -6.24 -12.22
CA THR A 421 5.95 -6.18 -12.97
C THR A 421 6.13 -7.39 -13.90
N ASN A 422 5.85 -8.60 -13.37
CA ASN A 422 5.96 -9.84 -14.12
C ASN A 422 4.94 -9.89 -15.28
N ASP A 423 3.68 -9.57 -14.99
CA ASP A 423 2.61 -9.60 -15.98
C ASP A 423 2.83 -8.55 -17.09
N LEU A 424 3.27 -7.34 -16.73
CA LEU A 424 3.58 -6.29 -17.69
C LEU A 424 4.68 -6.73 -18.68
N GLN A 425 5.76 -7.32 -18.18
CA GLN A 425 6.86 -7.81 -19.03
C GLN A 425 6.44 -9.03 -19.86
N LYS A 426 5.73 -9.99 -19.25
CA LYS A 426 5.23 -11.18 -19.94
C LYS A 426 4.29 -10.82 -21.07
N PHE A 427 3.28 -9.99 -20.80
CA PHE A 427 2.31 -9.59 -21.81
C PHE A 427 2.92 -8.71 -22.88
N MET A 428 3.90 -7.86 -22.54
CA MET A 428 4.64 -7.09 -23.53
C MET A 428 5.41 -8.01 -24.48
N ALA A 429 6.10 -9.04 -23.98
CA ALA A 429 6.79 -10.01 -24.81
C ALA A 429 5.81 -10.80 -25.71
N GLU A 430 4.74 -11.36 -25.11
CA GLU A 430 3.72 -12.10 -25.86
C GLU A 430 3.06 -11.25 -26.96
N SER A 431 2.79 -9.97 -26.68
CA SER A 431 2.15 -9.08 -27.65
C SER A 431 3.12 -8.68 -28.76
N TYR A 432 4.39 -8.47 -28.41
CA TYR A 432 5.44 -8.20 -29.39
C TYR A 432 5.62 -9.41 -30.33
N ASP A 433 5.77 -10.60 -29.80
CA ASP A 433 5.92 -11.83 -30.58
C ASP A 433 4.72 -12.06 -31.52
N ARG A 434 3.49 -11.87 -31.00
CA ARG A 434 2.26 -11.95 -31.81
C ARG A 434 2.25 -10.96 -32.97
N MET A 435 2.73 -9.74 -32.76
CA MET A 435 2.82 -8.75 -33.84
C MET A 435 3.86 -9.17 -34.90
N VAL A 436 4.99 -9.73 -34.48
CA VAL A 436 6.01 -10.26 -35.40
C VAL A 436 5.46 -11.42 -36.23
N GLU A 437 4.70 -12.34 -35.61
CA GLU A 437 4.07 -13.48 -36.33
C GLU A 437 3.02 -13.05 -37.36
N ILE A 438 2.22 -11.98 -37.05
CA ILE A 438 1.19 -11.46 -37.96
C ILE A 438 1.82 -10.66 -39.10
N GLN A 439 3.01 -10.09 -38.92
CA GLN A 439 3.75 -9.36 -39.92
C GLN A 439 4.37 -10.37 -40.90
N ASN A 440 3.73 -10.56 -42.07
CA ASN A 440 4.43 -11.17 -43.18
C ASN A 440 5.43 -10.19 -43.80
N TYR A 441 6.46 -10.72 -44.43
CA TYR A 441 7.51 -9.97 -45.12
C TYR A 441 6.94 -8.87 -46.04
N GLN A 442 5.85 -9.18 -46.72
CA GLN A 442 5.22 -8.30 -47.70
C GLN A 442 4.60 -7.01 -47.05
N ARG A 443 3.95 -7.15 -45.87
CA ARG A 443 3.38 -6.00 -45.12
C ARG A 443 4.45 -5.14 -44.48
N ALA A 444 5.47 -5.76 -43.89
CA ALA A 444 6.62 -5.04 -43.34
C ALA A 444 7.36 -4.27 -44.42
N TRP A 445 7.57 -4.90 -45.61
CA TRP A 445 8.21 -4.28 -46.74
C TRP A 445 7.44 -3.09 -47.28
N SER A 446 6.14 -3.21 -47.50
CA SER A 446 5.31 -2.08 -47.97
C SER A 446 5.33 -0.89 -46.98
N PHE A 447 5.37 -1.15 -45.67
CA PHE A 447 5.46 -0.10 -44.68
C PHE A 447 6.85 0.56 -44.69
N LEU A 448 7.91 -0.24 -44.81
CA LEU A 448 9.27 0.28 -44.93
C LEU A 448 9.45 1.11 -46.22
N GLU A 449 8.89 0.65 -47.35
CA GLU A 449 8.89 1.36 -48.62
C GLU A 449 8.19 2.73 -48.50
N ILE A 450 7.04 2.81 -47.86
CA ILE A 450 6.36 4.09 -47.57
C ILE A 450 7.25 5.02 -46.74
N LEU A 451 7.90 4.52 -45.72
CA LEU A 451 8.76 5.32 -44.84
C LEU A 451 10.05 5.79 -45.55
N THR A 452 10.61 4.98 -46.45
CA THR A 452 11.83 5.29 -47.19
C THR A 452 11.54 6.17 -48.39
N GLU A 453 10.58 5.81 -49.23
CA GLU A 453 10.30 6.52 -50.49
C GLU A 453 9.51 7.81 -50.27
N TRP A 454 8.46 7.77 -49.42
CA TRP A 454 7.61 8.94 -49.18
C TRP A 454 8.02 9.71 -47.93
N GLY A 455 8.56 9.03 -46.92
CA GLY A 455 9.02 9.64 -45.67
C GLY A 455 10.46 10.14 -45.70
N GLY A 456 11.24 9.80 -46.76
CA GLY A 456 12.65 10.23 -46.90
C GLY A 456 13.58 9.65 -45.81
N LEU A 457 13.18 8.58 -45.11
CA LEU A 457 13.98 7.94 -44.07
C LEU A 457 14.98 6.96 -44.70
N THR A 458 16.16 6.82 -44.09
CA THR A 458 17.05 5.69 -44.43
C THR A 458 16.41 4.37 -43.97
N GLU A 459 16.77 3.28 -44.67
CA GLU A 459 16.21 1.93 -44.32
C GLU A 459 16.42 1.56 -42.86
N GLU A 460 17.58 1.88 -42.28
CA GLU A 460 17.84 1.66 -40.85
C GLU A 460 16.90 2.47 -39.94
N LYS A 461 16.67 3.74 -40.27
CA LYS A 461 15.74 4.58 -39.51
C LYS A 461 14.30 4.11 -39.65
N ALA A 462 13.91 3.65 -40.85
CA ALA A 462 12.57 3.10 -41.08
C ALA A 462 12.34 1.81 -40.31
N LYS A 463 13.33 0.89 -40.26
CA LYS A 463 13.29 -0.31 -39.43
C LYS A 463 13.21 0.01 -37.94
N TYR A 464 14.02 0.96 -37.46
CA TYR A 464 13.96 1.42 -36.07
C TYR A 464 12.60 2.03 -35.72
N TYR A 465 12.02 2.81 -36.62
CA TYR A 465 10.69 3.40 -36.43
C TYR A 465 9.59 2.34 -36.36
N LEU A 466 9.63 1.34 -37.24
CA LEU A 466 8.72 0.20 -37.21
C LEU A 466 8.82 -0.56 -35.89
N GLN A 467 10.04 -0.86 -35.44
CA GLN A 467 10.28 -1.55 -34.17
C GLN A 467 9.77 -0.73 -32.98
N SER A 468 9.95 0.60 -33.02
CA SER A 468 9.46 1.51 -31.97
C SER A 468 7.93 1.49 -31.87
N ILE A 469 7.24 1.52 -33.01
CA ILE A 469 5.78 1.41 -33.06
C ILE A 469 5.32 0.08 -32.49
N GLN A 470 5.94 -1.02 -32.89
CA GLN A 470 5.60 -2.36 -32.39
C GLN A 470 5.78 -2.47 -30.89
N SER A 471 6.90 -1.96 -30.37
CA SER A 471 7.18 -1.92 -28.94
C SER A 471 6.14 -1.07 -28.18
N LEU A 472 5.71 0.05 -28.75
CA LEU A 472 4.70 0.93 -28.16
C LEU A 472 3.32 0.26 -28.10
N TYR A 473 2.92 -0.46 -29.15
CA TYR A 473 1.67 -1.22 -29.17
C TYR A 473 1.71 -2.40 -28.20
N ALA A 474 2.84 -3.15 -28.16
CA ALA A 474 3.03 -4.24 -27.24
C ALA A 474 2.96 -3.74 -25.77
N LEU A 475 3.56 -2.60 -25.49
CA LEU A 475 3.46 -1.94 -24.19
C LEU A 475 2.02 -1.52 -23.86
N SER A 476 1.27 -0.98 -24.84
CA SER A 476 -0.13 -0.61 -24.66
C SER A 476 -1.00 -1.81 -24.29
N ASP A 477 -0.93 -2.90 -25.08
CA ASP A 477 -1.67 -4.15 -24.81
C ASP A 477 -1.28 -4.77 -23.45
N SER A 478 -0.01 -4.67 -23.09
CA SER A 478 0.46 -5.18 -21.79
C SER A 478 -0.15 -4.42 -20.60
N PHE A 479 -0.33 -3.11 -20.69
CA PHE A 479 -1.02 -2.33 -19.65
C PHE A 479 -2.49 -2.74 -19.52
N GLU A 480 -3.23 -2.82 -20.64
CA GLU A 480 -4.64 -3.23 -20.66
C GLU A 480 -4.82 -4.58 -19.95
N ARG A 481 -4.02 -5.59 -20.33
CA ARG A 481 -4.08 -6.94 -19.77
C ARG A 481 -3.64 -7.00 -18.30
N THR A 482 -2.63 -6.21 -17.92
CA THR A 482 -2.14 -6.22 -16.53
C THR A 482 -3.14 -5.53 -15.60
N PHE A 483 -3.77 -4.43 -16.02
CA PHE A 483 -4.86 -3.82 -15.26
C PHE A 483 -6.05 -4.78 -15.12
N PHE A 484 -6.41 -5.48 -16.18
CA PHE A 484 -7.48 -6.48 -16.13
C PHE A 484 -7.18 -7.60 -15.12
N ASN A 485 -5.93 -8.08 -15.07
CA ASN A 485 -5.49 -9.10 -14.11
C ASN A 485 -5.59 -8.61 -12.65
N ALA A 486 -5.32 -7.33 -12.38
CA ALA A 486 -5.53 -6.75 -11.05
C ALA A 486 -6.99 -6.89 -10.59
N GLY A 487 -7.95 -6.89 -11.53
CA GLY A 487 -9.37 -7.10 -11.26
C GLY A 487 -9.69 -8.50 -10.71
N TYR A 488 -9.00 -9.55 -11.13
CA TYR A 488 -9.21 -10.91 -10.60
C TYR A 488 -8.86 -11.00 -9.11
N TRP A 489 -7.79 -10.35 -8.68
CA TRP A 489 -7.43 -10.30 -7.27
C TRP A 489 -8.44 -9.52 -6.45
N ALA A 490 -8.93 -8.40 -6.98
CA ALA A 490 -10.00 -7.65 -6.35
C ALA A 490 -11.29 -8.47 -6.24
N LEU A 491 -11.68 -9.17 -7.31
CA LEU A 491 -12.86 -10.04 -7.31
C LEU A 491 -12.74 -11.12 -6.22
N LEU A 492 -11.59 -11.78 -6.12
CA LEU A 492 -11.32 -12.76 -5.07
C LEU A 492 -11.46 -12.13 -3.68
N GLY A 493 -10.98 -10.90 -3.50
CA GLY A 493 -11.06 -10.17 -2.23
C GLY A 493 -12.47 -9.73 -1.84
N VAL A 494 -13.36 -9.52 -2.80
CA VAL A 494 -14.75 -9.07 -2.56
C VAL A 494 -15.69 -10.22 -2.17
N ILE A 495 -15.39 -11.47 -2.53
CA ILE A 495 -16.25 -12.64 -2.25
C ILE A 495 -16.71 -12.72 -0.78
N PRO A 496 -15.84 -12.57 0.23
CA PRO A 496 -16.28 -12.64 1.63
C PRO A 496 -17.22 -11.50 2.06
N ILE A 497 -17.16 -10.34 1.40
CA ILE A 497 -18.12 -9.24 1.65
C ILE A 497 -19.53 -9.67 1.24
N LEU A 498 -19.67 -10.32 0.09
CA LEU A 498 -20.95 -10.86 -0.39
C LEU A 498 -21.52 -11.92 0.56
N TYR A 499 -20.65 -12.75 1.14
CA TYR A 499 -21.04 -13.72 2.15
C TYR A 499 -21.60 -13.05 3.43
N LEU A 500 -20.95 -11.99 3.93
CA LEU A 500 -21.48 -11.23 5.09
C LEU A 500 -22.82 -10.56 4.77
N LEU A 501 -22.99 -10.04 3.56
CA LEU A 501 -24.27 -9.48 3.11
C LEU A 501 -25.38 -10.53 3.12
N TYR A 502 -25.11 -11.70 2.59
CA TYR A 502 -26.08 -12.80 2.59
C TYR A 502 -26.49 -13.19 4.03
N GLN A 503 -25.52 -13.31 4.94
CA GLN A 503 -25.81 -13.61 6.36
C GLN A 503 -26.63 -12.49 7.02
N SER A 504 -26.32 -11.21 6.79
CA SER A 504 -27.06 -10.10 7.38
C SER A 504 -28.51 -10.06 6.93
N LYS A 505 -28.78 -10.38 5.65
CA LYS A 505 -30.16 -10.50 5.12
C LYS A 505 -30.91 -11.68 5.72
N LYS A 506 -30.22 -12.79 6.02
CA LYS A 506 -30.85 -13.97 6.63
C LYS A 506 -31.24 -13.72 8.07
N SER A 507 -30.43 -12.98 8.84
CA SER A 507 -30.74 -12.62 10.23
C SER A 507 -31.86 -11.58 10.36
N LEU A 508 -32.16 -10.84 9.30
CA LEU A 508 -33.27 -9.86 9.24
C LEU A 508 -34.62 -10.46 8.82
N LYS A 509 -34.66 -11.72 8.33
CA LYS A 509 -35.92 -12.44 8.10
C LYS A 509 -36.35 -13.07 9.44
N PRO A 510 -37.38 -12.53 10.14
CA PRO A 510 -37.92 -13.21 11.32
C PRO A 510 -38.41 -14.59 10.88
N SER A 511 -38.18 -15.58 11.73
CA SER A 511 -38.74 -16.91 11.55
C SER A 511 -40.26 -16.79 11.39
N MET A 512 -40.76 -16.99 10.18
CA MET A 512 -42.22 -17.02 9.91
C MET A 512 -42.91 -18.20 10.66
N ASN A 513 -42.18 -18.94 11.50
CA ASN A 513 -42.67 -20.05 12.29
C ASN A 513 -43.05 -19.72 13.75
N GLU A 514 -42.96 -18.44 14.19
CA GLU A 514 -43.46 -18.05 15.52
C GLU A 514 -44.77 -17.26 15.49
N ARG A 515 -45.46 -17.23 14.34
CA ARG A 515 -46.82 -16.70 14.20
C ARG A 515 -47.74 -17.72 13.51
N ALA A 516 -47.80 -18.91 14.02
CA ALA A 516 -48.87 -19.87 13.69
C ALA A 516 -49.40 -20.45 14.99
#